data_1ee81f3b597eda64cd758768be1b5b9a
#
_entry.id   1ee81f3b597eda64cd758768be1b5b9a
#
_cell.length_a   1.000
_cell.length_b   1.000
_cell.length_c   1.000
_cell.angle_alpha   90.00
_cell.angle_beta   90.00
_cell.angle_gamma   90.00
#
_symmetry.space_group_name_H-M   'P 1'
#
loop_
_entity.id
_entity.type
_entity.pdbx_description
1 polymer ?
#
loop_
_entity_poly.entity_id
_entity_poly.type
_entity_poly.pdbx_seq_one_letter_code
_entity_poly.pdbx_strand_id
1 'polypeptide(L)'
;MAAIPAAHTQRGRPISPALPRQVWRSAAIGAGNLAAWASRRTGRGSGASIRGQVITKLYPDAFTELVAGRRIAAISGTNGKTTTTHLLTAALRAWVDDPTDVVTNADGANLREGIASALSQQVHAPIAILETDEQIVPAMVRAGHPEVLVMLNFSRDQLDRHHEIKSLGKKWRDALAEAGGKGPVVVANIHDPLVTWAAEAAQHTIWVDMGIGWTQDAALCPNCGTVLRYGGDNGWSCPGCMMAQHPADFSVSGDQVTGPHGEQWLLDLAVPGRFNRGNATCALAAAIVMGVDPAVAVQAMSTVRAPAGRFSTGHFGETTARLLLAKNPAGWAESLLVMQSDPVVLAIDSAIADGTDVSWLWDVEYEQLAGRHVVCTGPRAQDLAVRLSYAGVEHSIVPSLTEAMHAHYDHPVDVLATYTAFLHLCRMGGVTW
;
A
#
# COMPACT_ATOMS: atom_id res chain seq x y z
N MET A 1 25.49 -16.81 23.24
CA MET A 1 24.22 -17.43 23.65
C MET A 1 23.65 -16.58 24.78
N ALA A 2 22.79 -15.66 24.48
CA ALA A 2 21.99 -14.95 25.48
C ALA A 2 20.51 -15.30 25.20
N ALA A 3 19.90 -16.00 26.17
CA ALA A 3 18.53 -16.46 26.09
C ALA A 3 17.57 -15.26 26.07
N ILE A 4 16.61 -15.28 25.15
CA ILE A 4 15.48 -14.37 25.09
C ILE A 4 14.60 -14.68 26.31
N PRO A 5 14.31 -13.72 27.21
CA PRO A 5 13.40 -13.96 28.31
C PRO A 5 11.97 -14.10 27.80
N ALA A 6 11.29 -15.17 28.19
CA ALA A 6 9.87 -15.39 27.96
C ALA A 6 9.04 -14.22 28.52
N ALA A 7 8.18 -13.65 27.69
CA ALA A 7 7.29 -12.57 28.06
C ALA A 7 6.28 -13.07 29.11
N HIS A 8 6.41 -12.55 30.33
CA HIS A 8 5.37 -12.68 31.35
C HIS A 8 4.14 -11.90 30.93
N THR A 9 3.10 -12.62 30.54
CA THR A 9 1.74 -12.08 30.33
C THR A 9 1.14 -11.62 31.66
N GLN A 10 1.40 -10.39 32.05
CA GLN A 10 0.51 -9.70 32.99
C GLN A 10 -0.69 -9.16 32.17
N ARG A 11 -1.81 -9.90 32.25
CA ARG A 11 -3.11 -9.42 31.81
C ARG A 11 -3.48 -8.22 32.70
N GLY A 12 -3.21 -6.99 32.20
CA GLY A 12 -3.82 -5.79 32.76
C GLY A 12 -5.34 -5.92 32.59
N ARG A 13 -6.09 -5.86 33.69
CA ARG A 13 -7.56 -5.79 33.67
C ARG A 13 -7.95 -4.60 32.79
N PRO A 14 -8.84 -4.79 31.81
CA PRO A 14 -9.36 -3.67 31.04
C PRO A 14 -10.11 -2.75 32.01
N ILE A 15 -9.71 -1.49 32.07
CA ILE A 15 -10.48 -0.44 32.76
C ILE A 15 -11.77 -0.32 31.96
N SER A 16 -12.88 -0.81 32.53
CA SER A 16 -14.21 -0.68 31.92
C SER A 16 -14.49 0.82 31.71
N PRO A 17 -14.73 1.30 30.48
CA PRO A 17 -15.09 2.69 30.25
C PRO A 17 -16.38 3.01 31.00
N ALA A 18 -16.48 4.22 31.52
CA ALA A 18 -17.68 4.68 32.23
C ALA A 18 -18.92 4.50 31.33
N LEU A 19 -20.02 3.99 31.91
CA LEU A 19 -21.28 3.68 31.21
C LEU A 19 -21.70 4.69 30.12
N PRO A 20 -21.56 6.02 30.31
CA PRO A 20 -21.93 7.00 29.29
C PRO A 20 -21.14 6.87 27.99
N ARG A 21 -19.82 6.58 28.02
CA ARG A 21 -18.96 6.48 26.84
C ARG A 21 -19.30 5.26 25.99
N GLN A 22 -19.58 4.11 26.61
CA GLN A 22 -19.99 2.90 25.88
C GLN A 22 -21.31 3.09 25.13
N VAL A 23 -22.27 3.76 25.78
CA VAL A 23 -23.58 4.07 25.17
C VAL A 23 -23.41 4.99 23.96
N TRP A 24 -22.64 6.05 24.10
CA TRP A 24 -22.35 6.99 23.01
C TRP A 24 -21.63 6.32 21.84
N ARG A 25 -20.62 5.49 22.13
CA ARG A 25 -19.92 4.71 21.10
C ARG A 25 -20.88 3.79 20.34
N SER A 26 -21.72 3.06 21.05
CA SER A 26 -22.70 2.14 20.43
C SER A 26 -23.72 2.92 19.59
N ALA A 27 -24.20 4.07 20.07
CA ALA A 27 -25.10 4.94 19.31
C ALA A 27 -24.45 5.50 18.05
N ALA A 28 -23.18 5.95 18.14
CA ALA A 28 -22.43 6.44 16.97
C ALA A 28 -22.20 5.34 15.93
N ILE A 29 -21.86 4.11 16.36
CA ILE A 29 -21.72 2.94 15.48
C ILE A 29 -23.07 2.61 14.82
N GLY A 30 -24.17 2.61 15.57
CA GLY A 30 -25.52 2.39 15.04
C GLY A 30 -25.91 3.42 13.97
N ALA A 31 -25.67 4.71 14.24
CA ALA A 31 -25.91 5.79 13.28
C ALA A 31 -25.03 5.64 12.02
N GLY A 32 -23.76 5.26 12.18
CA GLY A 32 -22.85 4.98 11.06
C GLY A 32 -23.32 3.81 10.19
N ASN A 33 -23.81 2.72 10.82
CA ASN A 33 -24.36 1.56 10.11
C ASN A 33 -25.63 1.94 9.30
N LEU A 34 -26.51 2.77 9.88
CA LEU A 34 -27.71 3.26 9.17
C LEU A 34 -27.32 4.14 7.98
N ALA A 35 -26.36 5.04 8.14
CA ALA A 35 -25.86 5.89 7.06
C ALA A 35 -25.23 5.05 5.91
N ALA A 36 -24.46 4.03 6.26
CA ALA A 36 -23.87 3.11 5.28
C ALA A 36 -24.93 2.31 4.53
N TRP A 37 -25.96 1.84 5.23
CA TRP A 37 -27.10 1.15 4.62
C TRP A 37 -27.82 2.05 3.63
N ALA A 38 -28.12 3.30 4.01
CA ALA A 38 -28.78 4.28 3.14
C ALA A 38 -27.93 4.60 1.90
N SER A 39 -26.60 4.76 2.06
CA SER A 39 -25.68 5.00 0.95
C SER A 39 -25.67 3.86 -0.06
N ARG A 40 -25.62 2.60 0.39
CA ARG A 40 -25.69 1.44 -0.50
C ARG A 40 -27.02 1.37 -1.23
N ARG A 41 -28.15 1.64 -0.55
CA ARG A 41 -29.49 1.60 -1.15
C ARG A 41 -29.70 2.69 -2.21
N THR A 42 -28.97 3.80 -2.12
CA THR A 42 -29.01 4.90 -3.09
C THR A 42 -27.96 4.80 -4.18
N GLY A 43 -27.16 3.72 -4.21
CA GLY A 43 -26.12 3.50 -5.22
C GLY A 43 -24.91 4.46 -5.11
N ARG A 44 -24.72 5.14 -3.97
CA ARG A 44 -23.66 6.15 -3.75
C ARG A 44 -22.34 5.57 -3.25
N GLY A 45 -22.12 4.24 -3.39
CA GLY A 45 -20.89 3.55 -3.03
C GLY A 45 -21.04 2.52 -1.92
N SER A 46 -19.94 1.88 -1.49
CA SER A 46 -19.91 0.82 -0.47
C SER A 46 -20.43 1.25 0.92
N GLY A 47 -20.50 2.55 1.17
CA GLY A 47 -20.91 3.12 2.46
C GLY A 47 -19.82 3.08 3.55
N ALA A 48 -18.64 2.53 3.27
CA ALA A 48 -17.57 2.42 4.26
C ALA A 48 -17.07 3.80 4.73
N SER A 49 -16.79 4.71 3.82
CA SER A 49 -16.35 6.07 4.14
C SER A 49 -17.41 6.86 4.88
N ILE A 50 -18.67 6.77 4.46
CA ILE A 50 -19.80 7.47 5.12
C ILE A 50 -20.01 6.94 6.54
N ARG A 51 -19.93 5.61 6.75
CA ARG A 51 -20.00 5.02 8.08
C ARG A 51 -18.95 5.65 9.01
N GLY A 52 -17.69 5.64 8.58
CA GLY A 52 -16.59 6.16 9.38
C GLY A 52 -16.73 7.65 9.68
N GLN A 53 -17.11 8.46 8.69
CA GLN A 53 -17.36 9.89 8.88
C GLN A 53 -18.46 10.16 9.90
N VAL A 54 -19.56 9.42 9.87
CA VAL A 54 -20.64 9.55 10.85
C VAL A 54 -20.16 9.14 12.24
N ILE A 55 -19.46 8.00 12.35
CA ILE A 55 -18.94 7.53 13.64
C ILE A 55 -17.98 8.55 14.24
N THR A 56 -16.98 9.02 13.50
CA THR A 56 -15.96 9.95 14.03
C THR A 56 -16.50 11.34 14.27
N LYS A 57 -17.52 11.77 13.54
CA LYS A 57 -18.20 13.06 13.79
C LYS A 57 -19.05 13.03 15.06
N LEU A 58 -19.77 11.93 15.31
CA LEU A 58 -20.59 11.76 16.50
C LEU A 58 -19.77 11.38 17.73
N TYR A 59 -18.66 10.68 17.54
CA TYR A 59 -17.75 10.22 18.57
C TYR A 59 -16.28 10.42 18.16
N PRO A 60 -15.69 11.59 18.41
CA PRO A 60 -14.33 11.95 17.97
C PRO A 60 -13.24 10.98 18.46
N ASP A 61 -13.42 10.38 19.63
CA ASP A 61 -12.49 9.42 20.23
C ASP A 61 -12.60 8.00 19.62
N ALA A 62 -13.51 7.79 18.66
CA ALA A 62 -13.81 6.47 18.10
C ALA A 62 -12.56 5.75 17.57
N PHE A 63 -11.68 6.45 16.83
CA PHE A 63 -10.44 5.87 16.32
C PHE A 63 -9.59 5.34 17.49
N THR A 64 -9.29 6.17 18.48
CA THR A 64 -8.45 5.83 19.63
C THR A 64 -9.00 4.63 20.43
N GLU A 65 -10.32 4.62 20.67
CA GLU A 65 -10.95 3.53 21.43
C GLU A 65 -11.08 2.22 20.65
N LEU A 66 -11.31 2.31 19.33
CA LEU A 66 -11.45 1.11 18.49
C LEU A 66 -10.13 0.42 18.21
N VAL A 67 -9.01 1.15 18.16
CA VAL A 67 -7.68 0.53 18.01
C VAL A 67 -7.14 0.00 19.35
N ALA A 68 -7.54 0.56 20.48
CA ALA A 68 -7.00 0.20 21.79
C ALA A 68 -7.24 -1.28 22.15
N GLY A 69 -6.22 -1.92 22.72
CA GLY A 69 -6.29 -3.28 23.28
C GLY A 69 -6.30 -4.41 22.25
N ARG A 70 -6.08 -4.12 20.96
CA ARG A 70 -5.93 -5.11 19.89
C ARG A 70 -4.46 -5.39 19.63
N ARG A 71 -4.16 -6.59 19.13
CA ARG A 71 -2.89 -6.88 18.46
C ARG A 71 -2.97 -6.27 17.05
N ILE A 72 -2.14 -5.28 16.75
CA ILE A 72 -2.22 -4.53 15.49
C ILE A 72 -0.98 -4.72 14.66
N ALA A 73 -1.15 -5.07 13.38
CA ALA A 73 -0.18 -4.80 12.34
C ALA A 73 -0.65 -3.57 11.55
N ALA A 74 0.16 -2.52 11.50
CA ALA A 74 -0.08 -1.35 10.67
C ALA A 74 0.82 -1.40 9.44
N ILE A 75 0.26 -1.18 8.24
CA ILE A 75 1.00 -1.22 6.98
C ILE A 75 0.90 0.17 6.33
N SER A 76 2.05 0.79 6.08
CA SER A 76 2.10 2.12 5.46
C SER A 76 3.20 2.25 4.41
N GLY A 77 3.09 3.28 3.59
CA GLY A 77 3.94 3.61 2.47
C GLY A 77 3.13 4.09 1.28
N THR A 78 3.71 4.75 0.33
CA THR A 78 2.99 5.29 -0.83
C THR A 78 2.40 4.18 -1.69
N ASN A 79 3.19 3.15 -1.99
CA ASN A 79 2.80 2.01 -2.83
C ASN A 79 2.86 0.70 -2.05
N GLY A 80 2.05 -0.29 -2.45
CA GLY A 80 2.09 -1.65 -1.90
C GLY A 80 1.21 -1.89 -0.67
N LYS A 81 0.69 -0.85 -0.01
CA LYS A 81 -0.13 -0.95 1.23
C LYS A 81 -1.21 -2.03 1.15
N THR A 82 -2.12 -1.89 0.20
CA THR A 82 -3.28 -2.79 0.05
C THR A 82 -2.85 -4.23 -0.17
N THR A 83 -1.90 -4.47 -1.09
CA THR A 83 -1.41 -5.84 -1.37
C THR A 83 -0.77 -6.47 -0.14
N THR A 84 0.11 -5.73 0.55
CA THR A 84 0.77 -6.22 1.78
C THR A 84 -0.26 -6.51 2.87
N THR A 85 -1.29 -5.66 3.03
CA THR A 85 -2.38 -5.86 3.97
C THR A 85 -3.17 -7.14 3.66
N HIS A 86 -3.50 -7.40 2.39
CA HIS A 86 -4.17 -8.63 1.98
C HIS A 86 -3.32 -9.87 2.24
N LEU A 87 -2.03 -9.84 1.88
CA LEU A 87 -1.10 -10.94 2.09
C LEU A 87 -0.96 -11.27 3.58
N LEU A 88 -0.73 -10.25 4.42
CA LEU A 88 -0.62 -10.44 5.86
C LEU A 88 -1.96 -10.89 6.49
N THR A 89 -3.08 -10.36 6.02
CA THR A 89 -4.42 -10.79 6.49
C THR A 89 -4.67 -12.26 6.18
N ALA A 90 -4.30 -12.71 4.97
CA ALA A 90 -4.42 -14.13 4.60
C ALA A 90 -3.57 -15.03 5.50
N ALA A 91 -2.33 -14.64 5.78
CA ALA A 91 -1.43 -15.37 6.68
C ALA A 91 -2.01 -15.48 8.10
N LEU A 92 -2.50 -14.37 8.68
CA LEU A 92 -3.07 -14.37 10.02
C LEU A 92 -4.37 -15.18 10.08
N ARG A 93 -5.26 -15.06 9.09
CA ARG A 93 -6.52 -15.81 9.04
C ARG A 93 -6.33 -17.31 8.88
N ALA A 94 -5.25 -17.74 8.23
CA ALA A 94 -4.89 -19.15 8.12
C ALA A 94 -4.27 -19.71 9.40
N TRP A 95 -3.76 -18.85 10.29
CA TRP A 95 -3.08 -19.22 11.51
C TRP A 95 -3.98 -19.26 12.74
N VAL A 96 -5.00 -18.40 12.82
CA VAL A 96 -5.93 -18.35 13.95
C VAL A 96 -7.03 -19.41 13.81
N ASP A 97 -7.59 -19.84 14.94
CA ASP A 97 -8.69 -20.83 14.97
C ASP A 97 -9.97 -20.29 14.31
N ASP A 98 -10.28 -19.02 14.52
CA ASP A 98 -11.44 -18.35 13.91
C ASP A 98 -10.96 -17.17 13.03
N PRO A 99 -11.08 -17.26 11.69
CA PRO A 99 -10.72 -16.18 10.79
C PRO A 99 -11.45 -14.84 11.05
N THR A 100 -12.59 -14.86 11.75
CA THR A 100 -13.33 -13.65 12.14
C THR A 100 -12.65 -12.87 13.27
N ASP A 101 -11.68 -13.45 13.95
CA ASP A 101 -10.82 -12.78 14.92
C ASP A 101 -9.84 -11.78 14.28
N VAL A 102 -9.72 -11.79 12.94
CA VAL A 102 -8.84 -10.90 12.18
C VAL A 102 -9.66 -9.90 11.38
N VAL A 103 -9.70 -8.65 11.86
CA VAL A 103 -10.34 -7.53 11.15
C VAL A 103 -9.33 -6.78 10.29
N THR A 104 -9.78 -6.28 9.15
CA THR A 104 -8.96 -5.48 8.23
C THR A 104 -9.77 -4.39 7.53
N ASN A 105 -9.10 -3.32 7.08
CA ASN A 105 -9.63 -2.28 6.19
C ASN A 105 -9.04 -2.38 4.78
N ALA A 106 -8.74 -3.59 4.32
CA ALA A 106 -8.04 -3.86 3.06
C ALA A 106 -8.75 -3.33 1.79
N ASP A 107 -9.98 -2.81 1.92
CA ASP A 107 -10.70 -2.11 0.82
C ASP A 107 -10.14 -0.70 0.52
N GLY A 108 -8.99 -0.32 1.13
CA GLY A 108 -8.26 0.91 0.85
C GLY A 108 -8.73 2.15 1.63
N ALA A 109 -9.65 2.03 2.56
CA ALA A 109 -10.07 3.13 3.44
C ALA A 109 -9.08 3.28 4.61
N ASN A 110 -7.95 3.95 4.38
CA ASN A 110 -6.76 3.98 5.24
C ASN A 110 -6.62 5.23 6.15
N LEU A 111 -7.58 6.16 6.05
CA LEU A 111 -7.70 7.29 6.97
C LEU A 111 -8.40 6.89 8.29
N ARG A 112 -8.39 7.76 9.30
CA ARG A 112 -9.01 7.50 10.61
C ARG A 112 -10.45 7.01 10.50
N GLU A 113 -11.24 7.65 9.63
CA GLU A 113 -12.64 7.31 9.40
C GLU A 113 -12.78 5.91 8.80
N GLY A 114 -11.93 5.56 7.85
CA GLY A 114 -11.93 4.24 7.21
C GLY A 114 -11.53 3.13 8.19
N ILE A 115 -10.50 3.36 8.98
CA ILE A 115 -10.06 2.43 10.03
C ILE A 115 -11.17 2.26 11.09
N ALA A 116 -11.75 3.35 11.58
CA ALA A 116 -12.87 3.30 12.54
C ALA A 116 -14.08 2.58 11.95
N SER A 117 -14.37 2.81 10.66
CA SER A 117 -15.44 2.10 9.95
C SER A 117 -15.21 0.58 9.93
N ALA A 118 -14.02 0.13 9.59
CA ALA A 118 -13.69 -1.30 9.54
C ALA A 118 -13.76 -1.93 10.93
N LEU A 119 -13.11 -1.33 11.92
CA LEU A 119 -13.07 -1.83 13.29
C LEU A 119 -14.46 -1.85 13.96
N SER A 120 -15.35 -0.93 13.59
CA SER A 120 -16.73 -0.87 14.11
C SER A 120 -17.61 -2.04 13.66
N GLN A 121 -17.22 -2.75 12.60
CA GLN A 121 -17.96 -3.92 12.11
C GLN A 121 -17.61 -5.19 12.89
N GLN A 122 -16.40 -5.26 13.44
CA GLN A 122 -15.89 -6.38 14.22
C GLN A 122 -15.27 -5.88 15.51
N VAL A 123 -16.12 -5.30 16.39
CA VAL A 123 -15.66 -4.63 17.62
C VAL A 123 -14.95 -5.58 18.60
N HIS A 124 -15.16 -6.88 18.48
CA HIS A 124 -14.60 -7.92 19.36
C HIS A 124 -13.37 -8.63 18.78
N ALA A 125 -13.05 -8.43 17.48
CA ALA A 125 -11.88 -9.05 16.86
C ALA A 125 -10.59 -8.62 17.59
N PRO A 126 -9.81 -9.56 18.14
CA PRO A 126 -8.62 -9.24 18.91
C PRO A 126 -7.42 -8.81 18.05
N ILE A 127 -7.42 -9.15 16.77
CA ILE A 127 -6.33 -8.87 15.82
C ILE A 127 -6.82 -7.91 14.75
N ALA A 128 -6.02 -6.89 14.44
CA ALA A 128 -6.32 -5.93 13.38
C ALA A 128 -5.12 -5.76 12.43
N ILE A 129 -5.34 -6.00 11.14
CA ILE A 129 -4.37 -5.78 10.08
C ILE A 129 -4.82 -4.56 9.29
N LEU A 130 -4.11 -3.44 9.46
CA LEU A 130 -4.61 -2.13 9.07
C LEU A 130 -3.72 -1.46 8.02
N GLU A 131 -4.29 -1.26 6.83
CA GLU A 131 -3.75 -0.29 5.89
C GLU A 131 -3.84 1.10 6.53
N THR A 132 -2.73 1.80 6.60
CA THR A 132 -2.61 3.08 7.31
C THR A 132 -2.00 4.12 6.39
N ASP A 133 -2.71 5.22 6.16
CA ASP A 133 -2.19 6.36 5.41
C ASP A 133 -0.96 6.94 6.11
N GLU A 134 -0.03 7.49 5.34
CA GLU A 134 1.24 8.01 5.83
C GLU A 134 1.07 9.09 6.90
N GLN A 135 0.00 9.88 6.81
CA GLN A 135 -0.32 10.93 7.80
C GLN A 135 -0.86 10.36 9.11
N ILE A 136 -1.44 9.15 9.06
CA ILE A 136 -2.11 8.53 10.21
C ILE A 136 -1.13 7.70 11.05
N VAL A 137 0.03 7.31 10.50
CA VAL A 137 1.05 6.51 11.20
C VAL A 137 1.38 7.06 12.60
N PRO A 138 1.66 8.37 12.79
CA PRO A 138 1.94 8.88 14.15
C PRO A 138 0.79 8.70 15.13
N ALA A 139 -0.44 8.85 14.67
CA ALA A 139 -1.63 8.63 15.50
C ALA A 139 -1.84 7.13 15.80
N MET A 140 -1.55 6.26 14.83
CA MET A 140 -1.61 4.81 15.00
C MET A 140 -0.57 4.33 16.03
N VAL A 141 0.66 4.82 15.95
CA VAL A 141 1.72 4.48 16.92
C VAL A 141 1.32 4.91 18.33
N ARG A 142 0.80 6.15 18.51
CA ARG A 142 0.42 6.67 19.82
C ARG A 142 -0.84 6.06 20.42
N ALA A 143 -1.85 5.77 19.60
CA ALA A 143 -3.16 5.33 20.10
C ALA A 143 -3.34 3.80 20.01
N GLY A 144 -2.84 3.20 18.94
CA GLY A 144 -3.01 1.78 18.66
C GLY A 144 -1.92 0.90 19.27
N HIS A 145 -0.75 1.47 19.57
CA HIS A 145 0.43 0.72 20.02
C HIS A 145 0.63 -0.56 19.22
N PRO A 146 0.81 -0.45 17.88
CA PRO A 146 0.90 -1.63 17.02
C PRO A 146 2.04 -2.55 17.46
N GLU A 147 1.81 -3.85 17.35
CA GLU A 147 2.82 -4.87 17.58
C GLU A 147 3.89 -4.82 16.47
N VAL A 148 3.45 -4.58 15.23
CA VAL A 148 4.31 -4.42 14.08
C VAL A 148 3.86 -3.23 13.21
N LEU A 149 4.84 -2.47 12.70
CA LEU A 149 4.64 -1.44 11.69
C LEU A 149 5.48 -1.76 10.45
N VAL A 150 4.80 -2.01 9.33
CA VAL A 150 5.45 -2.22 8.03
C VAL A 150 5.58 -0.89 7.31
N MET A 151 6.80 -0.52 6.97
CA MET A 151 7.17 0.70 6.27
C MET A 151 7.72 0.38 4.89
N LEU A 152 6.87 0.52 3.85
CA LEU A 152 7.19 0.02 2.50
C LEU A 152 8.06 0.99 1.69
N ASN A 153 7.57 2.20 1.46
CA ASN A 153 8.27 3.19 0.64
C ASN A 153 7.66 4.57 0.81
N PHE A 154 8.47 5.59 0.46
CA PHE A 154 8.00 6.94 0.22
C PHE A 154 8.26 7.30 -1.24
N SER A 155 7.23 7.74 -1.95
CA SER A 155 7.36 8.36 -3.26
C SER A 155 6.39 9.53 -3.39
N ARG A 156 6.67 10.42 -4.35
CA ARG A 156 5.75 11.51 -4.64
C ARG A 156 4.42 10.93 -5.13
N ASP A 157 3.36 11.20 -4.38
CA ASP A 157 1.98 10.87 -4.74
C ASP A 157 1.14 12.12 -4.59
N GLN A 158 0.51 12.58 -5.69
CA GLN A 158 -0.33 13.77 -5.71
C GLN A 158 0.36 15.00 -5.09
N LEU A 159 1.34 15.57 -5.83
CA LEU A 159 2.16 16.72 -5.40
C LEU A 159 1.36 17.91 -4.86
N ASP A 160 0.14 18.07 -5.33
CA ASP A 160 -0.83 19.07 -4.88
C ASP A 160 -1.34 18.84 -3.44
N ARG A 161 -1.18 17.64 -2.86
CA ARG A 161 -1.62 17.32 -1.48
C ARG A 161 -0.48 17.21 -0.47
N HIS A 162 0.73 16.86 -0.90
CA HIS A 162 1.86 16.60 -0.03
C HIS A 162 3.12 17.28 -0.56
N HIS A 163 3.32 18.53 -0.16
CA HIS A 163 4.43 19.35 -0.61
C HIS A 163 5.81 18.82 -0.19
N GLU A 164 5.91 17.91 0.79
CA GLU A 164 7.22 17.47 1.28
C GLU A 164 7.18 16.07 1.90
N ILE A 165 7.65 15.07 1.15
CA ILE A 165 7.77 13.67 1.59
C ILE A 165 8.64 13.55 2.85
N LYS A 166 9.72 14.36 2.93
CA LYS A 166 10.63 14.41 4.07
C LYS A 166 9.90 14.79 5.37
N SER A 167 8.89 15.67 5.29
CA SER A 167 8.06 16.02 6.47
C SER A 167 7.27 14.83 7.00
N LEU A 168 6.77 13.97 6.13
CA LEU A 168 6.09 12.72 6.52
C LEU A 168 7.07 11.75 7.19
N GLY A 169 8.23 11.51 6.58
CA GLY A 169 9.29 10.69 7.17
C GLY A 169 9.73 11.20 8.54
N LYS A 170 9.84 12.53 8.70
CA LYS A 170 10.15 13.13 10.01
C LYS A 170 9.06 12.84 11.05
N LYS A 171 7.79 12.95 10.70
CA LYS A 171 6.69 12.63 11.62
C LYS A 171 6.70 11.17 12.05
N TRP A 172 7.07 10.25 11.15
CA TRP A 172 7.21 8.83 11.49
C TRP A 172 8.38 8.64 12.45
N ARG A 173 9.56 9.20 12.13
CA ARG A 173 10.75 9.15 12.98
C ARG A 173 10.46 9.68 14.39
N ASP A 174 9.83 10.85 14.48
CA ASP A 174 9.49 11.47 15.78
C ASP A 174 8.54 10.58 16.59
N ALA A 175 7.53 9.98 15.95
CA ALA A 175 6.58 9.09 16.63
C ALA A 175 7.22 7.79 17.12
N LEU A 176 8.15 7.21 16.37
CA LEU A 176 8.90 6.01 16.76
C LEU A 176 9.87 6.33 17.90
N ALA A 177 10.58 7.46 17.84
CA ALA A 177 11.46 7.92 18.92
C ALA A 177 10.66 8.17 20.22
N GLU A 178 9.48 8.81 20.14
CA GLU A 178 8.60 9.07 21.27
C GLU A 178 8.08 7.76 21.91
N ALA A 179 7.77 6.75 21.09
CA ALA A 179 7.28 5.46 21.58
C ALA A 179 8.36 4.67 22.34
N GLY A 180 9.62 4.83 21.98
CA GLY A 180 10.76 4.18 22.65
C GLY A 180 10.57 2.67 22.78
N GLY A 181 10.84 2.13 23.98
CA GLY A 181 10.71 0.68 24.25
C GLY A 181 9.30 0.10 24.21
N LYS A 182 8.29 0.94 24.05
CA LYS A 182 6.89 0.52 23.86
C LYS A 182 6.45 0.64 22.40
N GLY A 183 7.38 1.02 21.52
CA GLY A 183 7.13 1.12 20.08
C GLY A 183 6.97 -0.24 19.41
N PRO A 184 6.46 -0.24 18.17
CA PRO A 184 6.33 -1.45 17.36
C PRO A 184 7.69 -2.06 17.00
N VAL A 185 7.70 -3.33 16.66
CA VAL A 185 8.72 -3.87 15.76
C VAL A 185 8.47 -3.27 14.38
N VAL A 186 9.48 -2.61 13.82
CA VAL A 186 9.38 -2.02 12.49
C VAL A 186 9.91 -2.99 11.45
N VAL A 187 9.14 -3.27 10.41
CA VAL A 187 9.58 -4.00 9.21
C VAL A 187 9.82 -2.95 8.13
N ALA A 188 11.06 -2.70 7.75
CA ALA A 188 11.46 -1.56 6.94
C ALA A 188 12.17 -1.97 5.65
N ASN A 189 11.76 -1.38 4.52
CA ASN A 189 12.45 -1.50 3.25
C ASN A 189 13.80 -0.76 3.27
N ILE A 190 14.89 -1.49 3.04
CA ILE A 190 16.26 -0.94 3.03
C ILE A 190 16.58 -0.07 1.81
N HIS A 191 15.83 -0.22 0.72
CA HIS A 191 16.11 0.50 -0.52
C HIS A 191 15.59 1.95 -0.53
N ASP A 192 14.75 2.31 0.44
CA ASP A 192 14.23 3.66 0.58
C ASP A 192 14.98 4.42 1.70
N PRO A 193 15.83 5.41 1.35
CA PRO A 193 16.59 6.17 2.35
C PRO A 193 15.72 6.88 3.39
N LEU A 194 14.51 7.32 3.02
CA LEU A 194 13.62 8.02 3.93
C LEU A 194 12.92 7.05 4.90
N VAL A 195 12.55 5.85 4.41
CA VAL A 195 12.06 4.75 5.26
C VAL A 195 13.15 4.34 6.24
N THR A 196 14.38 4.10 5.75
CA THR A 196 15.53 3.74 6.59
C THR A 196 15.77 4.78 7.69
N TRP A 197 15.84 6.06 7.31
CA TRP A 197 16.03 7.17 8.25
C TRP A 197 14.93 7.25 9.31
N ALA A 198 13.69 7.02 8.94
CA ALA A 198 12.59 7.04 9.89
C ALA A 198 12.61 5.80 10.81
N ALA A 199 12.89 4.62 10.27
CA ALA A 199 12.93 3.35 10.99
C ALA A 199 14.09 3.24 11.98
N GLU A 200 15.22 3.92 11.75
CA GLU A 200 16.36 3.99 12.69
C GLU A 200 15.99 4.59 14.06
N ALA A 201 14.86 5.28 14.17
CA ALA A 201 14.36 5.78 15.45
C ALA A 201 13.62 4.72 16.29
N ALA A 202 13.28 3.58 15.71
CA ALA A 202 12.67 2.47 16.44
C ALA A 202 13.73 1.68 17.23
N GLN A 203 13.31 1.03 18.32
CA GLN A 203 14.21 0.16 19.08
C GLN A 203 14.48 -1.19 18.42
N HIS A 204 13.49 -1.70 17.67
CA HIS A 204 13.57 -2.98 17.00
C HIS A 204 13.13 -2.81 15.55
N THR A 205 14.06 -3.00 14.61
CA THR A 205 13.78 -2.93 13.17
C THR A 205 14.27 -4.22 12.52
N ILE A 206 13.41 -4.77 11.68
CA ILE A 206 13.71 -5.85 10.74
C ILE A 206 13.91 -5.22 9.37
N TRP A 207 15.08 -5.36 8.81
CA TRP A 207 15.48 -4.77 7.56
C TRP A 207 15.18 -5.72 6.40
N VAL A 208 14.41 -5.25 5.43
CA VAL A 208 13.95 -6.07 4.30
C VAL A 208 14.50 -5.54 2.98
N ASP A 209 15.25 -6.39 2.29
CA ASP A 209 15.57 -6.20 0.88
C ASP A 209 14.37 -6.65 0.04
N MET A 210 13.66 -5.69 -0.52
CA MET A 210 12.49 -5.94 -1.38
C MET A 210 12.86 -6.29 -2.82
N GLY A 211 14.16 -6.36 -3.16
CA GLY A 211 14.66 -6.64 -4.50
C GLY A 211 14.45 -5.50 -5.51
N ILE A 212 13.87 -4.38 -5.09
CA ILE A 212 13.61 -3.21 -5.92
C ILE A 212 13.77 -1.92 -5.11
N GLY A 213 14.22 -0.85 -5.76
CA GLY A 213 14.33 0.49 -5.18
C GLY A 213 13.83 1.55 -6.15
N TRP A 214 13.15 2.57 -5.62
CA TRP A 214 12.81 3.78 -6.34
C TRP A 214 13.70 4.91 -5.85
N THR A 215 14.64 5.36 -6.70
CA THR A 215 15.71 6.29 -6.30
C THR A 215 15.43 7.75 -6.67
N GLN A 216 14.49 8.01 -7.58
CA GLN A 216 14.24 9.35 -8.11
C GLN A 216 13.70 10.34 -7.05
N ASP A 217 12.97 9.84 -6.05
CA ASP A 217 12.43 10.67 -4.95
C ASP A 217 13.39 10.77 -3.76
N ALA A 218 14.53 10.09 -3.80
CA ALA A 218 15.51 10.01 -2.73
C ALA A 218 16.91 10.49 -3.16
N ALA A 219 16.99 11.56 -3.93
CA ALA A 219 18.28 12.12 -4.37
C ALA A 219 19.10 12.70 -3.23
N LEU A 220 18.45 13.22 -2.18
CA LEU A 220 19.09 13.88 -1.06
C LEU A 220 18.97 13.06 0.23
N CYS A 221 20.05 13.04 1.00
CA CYS A 221 20.07 12.42 2.31
C CYS A 221 19.01 13.06 3.24
N PRO A 222 18.08 12.28 3.81
CA PRO A 222 17.05 12.83 4.68
C PRO A 222 17.63 13.41 5.98
N ASN A 223 18.83 12.95 6.41
CA ASN A 223 19.49 13.42 7.62
C ASN A 223 20.24 14.75 7.41
N CYS A 224 21.10 14.85 6.39
CA CYS A 224 22.01 16.01 6.24
C CYS A 224 21.83 16.81 4.93
N GLY A 225 20.98 16.36 4.00
CA GLY A 225 20.73 17.06 2.72
C GLY A 225 21.79 16.86 1.65
N THR A 226 22.87 16.10 1.91
CA THR A 226 23.90 15.78 0.91
C THR A 226 23.34 14.85 -0.16
N VAL A 227 23.78 15.00 -1.41
CA VAL A 227 23.39 14.09 -2.51
C VAL A 227 23.84 12.66 -2.19
N LEU A 228 22.91 11.72 -2.25
CA LEU A 228 23.17 10.30 -2.02
C LEU A 228 23.96 9.69 -3.19
N ARG A 229 24.78 8.69 -2.87
CA ARG A 229 25.45 7.84 -3.86
C ARG A 229 24.73 6.51 -3.96
N TYR A 230 24.42 6.11 -5.17
CA TYR A 230 23.79 4.82 -5.47
C TYR A 230 24.80 3.91 -6.16
N GLY A 231 24.88 2.65 -5.72
CA GLY A 231 25.74 1.61 -6.30
C GLY A 231 24.99 0.66 -7.22
N GLY A 232 25.75 -0.27 -7.87
CA GLY A 232 25.21 -1.19 -8.88
C GLY A 232 24.16 -2.20 -8.40
N ASP A 233 24.11 -2.51 -7.11
CA ASP A 233 23.18 -3.49 -6.51
C ASP A 233 22.02 -2.80 -5.76
N ASN A 234 21.58 -1.63 -6.25
CA ASN A 234 20.58 -0.77 -5.61
C ASN A 234 20.97 -0.30 -4.19
N GLY A 235 22.24 -0.48 -3.81
CA GLY A 235 22.77 0.01 -2.55
C GLY A 235 22.94 1.53 -2.58
N TRP A 236 22.75 2.19 -1.44
CA TRP A 236 22.93 3.63 -1.32
C TRP A 236 23.71 4.02 -0.07
N SER A 237 24.38 5.18 -0.14
CA SER A 237 25.13 5.75 0.99
C SER A 237 25.18 7.27 0.91
N CYS A 238 25.34 7.93 2.06
CA CYS A 238 25.54 9.36 2.18
C CYS A 238 27.00 9.69 2.46
N PRO A 239 27.69 10.41 1.57
CA PRO A 239 29.08 10.79 1.82
C PRO A 239 29.21 11.89 2.88
N GLY A 240 28.12 12.57 3.27
CA GLY A 240 28.14 13.67 4.20
C GLY A 240 27.96 13.30 5.67
N CYS A 241 27.17 12.27 5.98
CA CYS A 241 26.88 11.87 7.37
C CYS A 241 26.99 10.37 7.63
N MET A 242 27.56 9.63 6.70
CA MET A 242 27.78 8.17 6.79
C MET A 242 26.50 7.32 6.88
N MET A 243 25.31 7.89 6.75
CA MET A 243 24.08 7.14 6.65
C MET A 243 24.11 6.25 5.40
N ALA A 244 23.77 5.00 5.53
CA ALA A 244 23.82 4.03 4.44
C ALA A 244 22.70 3.00 4.56
N GLN A 245 22.50 2.25 3.49
CA GLN A 245 21.63 1.09 3.48
C GLN A 245 22.10 0.07 4.52
N HIS A 246 21.14 -0.44 5.31
CA HIS A 246 21.41 -1.50 6.28
C HIS A 246 21.58 -2.87 5.58
N PRO A 247 22.34 -3.80 6.18
CA PRO A 247 22.26 -5.21 5.81
C PRO A 247 20.83 -5.71 6.00
N ALA A 248 20.36 -6.57 5.08
CA ALA A 248 19.02 -7.12 5.16
C ALA A 248 18.94 -8.31 6.13
N ASP A 249 17.89 -8.35 6.96
CA ASP A 249 17.50 -9.53 7.72
C ASP A 249 16.69 -10.49 6.84
N PHE A 250 15.85 -9.94 5.96
CA PHE A 250 15.09 -10.68 4.96
C PHE A 250 15.43 -10.13 3.56
N SER A 251 15.60 -11.03 2.61
CA SER A 251 15.83 -10.66 1.20
C SER A 251 14.99 -11.51 0.26
N VAL A 252 14.65 -10.95 -0.92
CA VAL A 252 13.98 -11.71 -1.99
C VAL A 252 14.78 -11.66 -3.27
N SER A 253 14.97 -12.84 -3.87
CA SER A 253 15.58 -13.02 -5.19
C SER A 253 14.71 -13.96 -6.04
N GLY A 254 14.18 -13.45 -7.14
CA GLY A 254 13.14 -14.16 -7.87
C GLY A 254 11.93 -14.44 -6.99
N ASP A 255 11.57 -15.71 -6.85
CA ASP A 255 10.47 -16.16 -5.98
C ASP A 255 10.94 -16.69 -4.62
N GLN A 256 12.24 -16.61 -4.32
CA GLN A 256 12.82 -17.14 -3.10
C GLN A 256 13.07 -16.01 -2.09
N VAL A 257 12.52 -16.18 -0.87
CA VAL A 257 12.81 -15.34 0.29
C VAL A 257 13.82 -16.04 1.17
N THR A 258 14.85 -15.30 1.60
CA THR A 258 15.84 -15.75 2.60
C THR A 258 15.62 -14.97 3.90
N GLY A 259 15.57 -15.67 5.02
CA GLY A 259 15.41 -15.11 6.36
C GLY A 259 16.74 -14.88 7.08
N PRO A 260 16.68 -14.35 8.33
CA PRO A 260 17.84 -13.87 9.07
C PRO A 260 18.87 -14.96 9.46
N HIS A 261 18.47 -16.22 9.49
CA HIS A 261 19.37 -17.35 9.80
C HIS A 261 19.60 -18.26 8.58
N GLY A 262 19.29 -17.77 7.36
CA GLY A 262 19.45 -18.51 6.13
C GLY A 262 18.28 -19.45 5.80
N GLU A 263 17.16 -19.33 6.51
CA GLU A 263 15.93 -20.04 6.16
C GLU A 263 15.46 -19.59 4.77
N GLN A 264 14.82 -20.47 4.05
CA GLN A 264 14.38 -20.21 2.69
C GLN A 264 12.91 -20.60 2.51
N TRP A 265 12.14 -19.71 1.88
CA TRP A 265 10.73 -19.93 1.53
C TRP A 265 10.50 -19.54 0.08
N LEU A 266 9.73 -20.37 -0.63
CA LEU A 266 9.34 -20.09 -2.01
C LEU A 266 7.99 -19.37 -2.02
N LEU A 267 7.95 -18.20 -2.66
CA LEU A 267 6.73 -17.45 -2.89
C LEU A 267 6.07 -17.92 -4.20
N ASP A 268 4.90 -18.51 -4.11
CA ASP A 268 4.06 -18.86 -5.27
C ASP A 268 2.87 -17.87 -5.33
N LEU A 269 3.14 -16.63 -5.69
CA LEU A 269 2.15 -15.57 -5.66
C LEU A 269 1.29 -15.52 -6.93
N ALA A 270 -0.03 -15.51 -6.76
CA ALA A 270 -0.96 -15.26 -7.85
C ALA A 270 -0.96 -13.79 -8.32
N VAL A 271 -0.45 -12.85 -7.51
CA VAL A 271 -0.30 -11.45 -7.87
C VAL A 271 1.02 -11.22 -8.63
N PRO A 272 0.98 -10.69 -9.87
CA PRO A 272 2.18 -10.55 -10.68
C PRO A 272 3.06 -9.36 -10.24
N GLY A 273 4.31 -9.35 -10.71
CA GLY A 273 5.25 -8.25 -10.54
C GLY A 273 6.24 -8.46 -9.39
N ARG A 274 7.51 -8.06 -9.65
CA ARG A 274 8.61 -8.19 -8.70
C ARG A 274 8.35 -7.39 -7.39
N PHE A 275 7.68 -6.23 -7.49
CA PHE A 275 7.30 -5.43 -6.32
C PHE A 275 6.35 -6.18 -5.36
N ASN A 276 5.51 -7.09 -5.87
CA ASN A 276 4.63 -7.90 -5.02
C ASN A 276 5.41 -8.99 -4.26
N ARG A 277 6.54 -9.46 -4.80
CA ARG A 277 7.46 -10.33 -4.05
C ARG A 277 8.09 -9.59 -2.87
N GLY A 278 8.52 -8.34 -3.07
CA GLY A 278 8.98 -7.48 -1.98
C GLY A 278 7.89 -7.20 -0.94
N ASN A 279 6.66 -6.89 -1.38
CA ASN A 279 5.51 -6.72 -0.50
C ASN A 279 5.22 -8.00 0.33
N ALA A 280 5.32 -9.18 -0.30
CA ALA A 280 5.12 -10.48 0.36
C ALA A 280 6.25 -10.77 1.37
N THR A 281 7.49 -10.40 1.07
CA THR A 281 8.61 -10.54 2.00
C THR A 281 8.39 -9.68 3.25
N CYS A 282 7.95 -8.43 3.10
CA CYS A 282 7.56 -7.59 4.23
C CYS A 282 6.38 -8.18 5.02
N ALA A 283 5.37 -8.72 4.32
CA ALA A 283 4.22 -9.36 4.95
C ALA A 283 4.64 -10.64 5.70
N LEU A 284 5.56 -11.44 5.17
CA LEU A 284 6.10 -12.63 5.82
C LEU A 284 6.87 -12.27 7.09
N ALA A 285 7.76 -11.28 7.03
CA ALA A 285 8.50 -10.79 8.19
C ALA A 285 7.53 -10.31 9.29
N ALA A 286 6.48 -9.56 8.91
CA ALA A 286 5.45 -9.10 9.84
C ALA A 286 4.61 -10.25 10.41
N ALA A 287 4.28 -11.27 9.61
CA ALA A 287 3.55 -12.45 10.04
C ALA A 287 4.36 -13.24 11.11
N ILE A 288 5.66 -13.39 10.89
CA ILE A 288 6.58 -14.05 11.85
C ILE A 288 6.62 -13.27 13.17
N VAL A 289 6.71 -11.95 13.14
CA VAL A 289 6.63 -11.11 14.36
C VAL A 289 5.33 -11.35 15.12
N MET A 290 4.21 -11.52 14.40
CA MET A 290 2.90 -11.80 15.00
C MET A 290 2.71 -13.28 15.40
N GLY A 291 3.74 -14.12 15.26
CA GLY A 291 3.75 -15.52 15.71
C GLY A 291 3.17 -16.52 14.72
N VAL A 292 3.00 -16.14 13.46
CA VAL A 292 2.54 -17.06 12.40
C VAL A 292 3.69 -17.95 11.95
N ASP A 293 3.42 -19.24 11.79
CA ASP A 293 4.38 -20.16 11.18
C ASP A 293 4.67 -19.73 9.72
N PRO A 294 5.96 -19.60 9.34
CA PRO A 294 6.33 -19.09 8.01
C PRO A 294 5.78 -19.92 6.84
N ALA A 295 5.72 -21.24 6.99
CA ALA A 295 5.21 -22.13 5.94
C ALA A 295 3.69 -21.92 5.74
N VAL A 296 2.93 -21.76 6.83
CA VAL A 296 1.50 -21.42 6.80
C VAL A 296 1.32 -20.05 6.14
N ALA A 297 2.15 -19.07 6.52
CA ALA A 297 2.07 -17.72 5.96
C ALA A 297 2.26 -17.72 4.44
N VAL A 298 3.33 -18.36 3.94
CA VAL A 298 3.63 -18.43 2.50
C VAL A 298 2.53 -19.15 1.73
N GLN A 299 2.04 -20.27 2.26
CA GLN A 299 0.94 -21.02 1.65
C GLN A 299 -0.35 -20.17 1.58
N ALA A 300 -0.68 -19.46 2.64
CA ALA A 300 -1.87 -18.60 2.65
C ALA A 300 -1.72 -17.43 1.66
N MET A 301 -0.53 -16.82 1.57
CA MET A 301 -0.25 -15.71 0.64
C MET A 301 -0.42 -16.13 -0.83
N SER A 302 -0.16 -17.39 -1.20
CA SER A 302 -0.35 -17.89 -2.58
C SER A 302 -1.81 -17.87 -3.03
N THR A 303 -2.75 -17.85 -2.09
CA THR A 303 -4.19 -17.82 -2.40
C THR A 303 -4.71 -16.40 -2.69
N VAL A 304 -3.91 -15.37 -2.36
CA VAL A 304 -4.31 -13.97 -2.53
C VAL A 304 -4.32 -13.62 -4.01
N ARG A 305 -5.48 -13.30 -4.53
CA ARG A 305 -5.64 -12.74 -5.88
C ARG A 305 -5.36 -11.24 -5.83
N ALA A 306 -5.08 -10.64 -6.99
CA ALA A 306 -4.91 -9.19 -7.05
C ALA A 306 -6.10 -8.50 -6.39
N PRO A 307 -5.88 -7.55 -5.45
CA PRO A 307 -6.97 -6.76 -4.89
C PRO A 307 -7.78 -6.17 -6.02
N ALA A 308 -9.11 -6.26 -5.92
CA ALA A 308 -10.03 -5.71 -6.92
C ALA A 308 -9.57 -4.28 -7.26
N GLY A 309 -9.30 -4.03 -8.55
CA GLY A 309 -8.89 -2.74 -9.00
C GLY A 309 -7.42 -2.49 -9.26
N ARG A 310 -6.51 -3.46 -9.14
CA ARG A 310 -5.09 -3.22 -9.52
C ARG A 310 -4.62 -4.06 -10.71
N PHE A 311 -5.17 -5.26 -10.86
CA PHE A 311 -5.01 -6.15 -11.99
C PHE A 311 -6.36 -6.79 -12.26
N SER A 312 -7.00 -6.43 -13.36
CA SER A 312 -8.32 -6.95 -13.72
C SER A 312 -8.36 -7.27 -15.20
N THR A 313 -9.20 -8.20 -15.58
CA THR A 313 -9.52 -8.46 -17.01
C THR A 313 -10.88 -7.87 -17.31
N GLY A 314 -10.94 -6.96 -18.26
CA GLY A 314 -12.18 -6.37 -18.77
C GLY A 314 -12.50 -6.85 -20.19
N HIS A 315 -13.79 -6.88 -20.55
CA HIS A 315 -14.26 -7.23 -21.88
C HIS A 315 -15.00 -6.04 -22.52
N PHE A 316 -14.56 -5.63 -23.72
CA PHE A 316 -15.06 -4.46 -24.43
C PHE A 316 -15.46 -4.87 -25.85
N GLY A 317 -16.70 -5.41 -26.01
CA GLY A 317 -17.09 -6.05 -27.24
C GLY A 317 -16.23 -7.29 -27.53
N GLU A 318 -15.49 -7.28 -28.63
CA GLU A 318 -14.57 -8.36 -28.99
C GLU A 318 -13.19 -8.23 -28.34
N THR A 319 -12.87 -7.04 -27.75
CA THR A 319 -11.57 -6.76 -27.13
C THR A 319 -11.54 -7.28 -25.70
N THR A 320 -10.51 -8.07 -25.38
CA THR A 320 -10.14 -8.41 -23.99
C THR A 320 -8.95 -7.58 -23.57
N ALA A 321 -9.04 -6.93 -22.42
CA ALA A 321 -7.96 -6.10 -21.91
C ALA A 321 -7.53 -6.48 -20.50
N ARG A 322 -6.22 -6.50 -20.25
CA ARG A 322 -5.62 -6.52 -18.92
C ARG A 322 -5.55 -5.07 -18.40
N LEU A 323 -6.30 -4.76 -17.38
CA LEU A 323 -6.36 -3.43 -16.78
C LEU A 323 -5.40 -3.34 -15.61
N LEU A 324 -4.49 -2.36 -15.66
CA LEU A 324 -3.50 -2.06 -14.63
C LEU A 324 -3.76 -0.67 -14.07
N LEU A 325 -3.69 -0.52 -12.76
CA LEU A 325 -3.82 0.75 -12.07
C LEU A 325 -2.46 1.21 -11.53
N ALA A 326 -2.03 2.41 -11.91
CA ALA A 326 -0.94 3.11 -11.24
C ALA A 326 -1.28 4.59 -11.03
N LYS A 327 -0.86 5.16 -9.89
CA LYS A 327 -1.23 6.51 -9.46
C LYS A 327 -0.08 7.51 -9.50
N ASN A 328 1.16 7.03 -9.56
CA ASN A 328 2.38 7.83 -9.43
C ASN A 328 3.51 7.25 -10.27
N PRO A 329 4.62 8.00 -10.49
CA PRO A 329 5.72 7.57 -11.35
C PRO A 329 6.30 6.19 -11.00
N ALA A 330 6.50 5.90 -9.70
CA ALA A 330 7.03 4.62 -9.25
C ALA A 330 6.11 3.45 -9.63
N GLY A 331 4.80 3.61 -9.43
CA GLY A 331 3.80 2.63 -9.85
C GLY A 331 3.75 2.45 -11.38
N TRP A 332 3.90 3.53 -12.15
CA TRP A 332 3.95 3.50 -13.60
C TRP A 332 5.19 2.75 -14.09
N ALA A 333 6.38 3.07 -13.57
CA ALA A 333 7.62 2.40 -13.93
C ALA A 333 7.53 0.88 -13.75
N GLU A 334 7.00 0.42 -12.62
CA GLU A 334 6.82 -1.01 -12.37
C GLU A 334 5.71 -1.65 -13.22
N SER A 335 4.62 -0.91 -13.50
CA SER A 335 3.53 -1.42 -14.32
C SER A 335 3.94 -1.59 -15.78
N LEU A 336 4.73 -0.66 -16.32
CA LEU A 336 5.24 -0.75 -17.69
C LEU A 336 6.09 -2.01 -17.92
N LEU A 337 6.84 -2.47 -16.91
CA LEU A 337 7.65 -3.69 -16.99
C LEU A 337 6.83 -4.98 -17.12
N VAL A 338 5.58 -5.00 -16.64
CA VAL A 338 4.72 -6.19 -16.71
C VAL A 338 3.78 -6.18 -17.91
N MET A 339 3.75 -5.10 -18.69
CA MET A 339 2.99 -5.01 -19.94
C MET A 339 3.70 -5.78 -21.06
N GLN A 340 2.94 -6.55 -21.82
CA GLN A 340 3.46 -7.46 -22.86
C GLN A 340 2.85 -7.24 -24.24
N SER A 341 1.67 -6.59 -24.32
CA SER A 341 0.98 -6.39 -25.60
C SER A 341 1.66 -5.36 -26.49
N ASP A 342 1.37 -5.44 -27.78
CA ASP A 342 1.61 -4.43 -28.78
C ASP A 342 0.37 -4.37 -29.68
N PRO A 343 -0.37 -3.24 -29.70
CA PRO A 343 -0.12 -2.02 -28.97
C PRO A 343 -0.37 -2.12 -27.47
N VAL A 344 0.09 -1.11 -26.71
CA VAL A 344 -0.30 -0.86 -25.33
C VAL A 344 -1.22 0.36 -25.26
N VAL A 345 -2.16 0.39 -24.32
CA VAL A 345 -3.04 1.54 -24.11
C VAL A 345 -2.66 2.23 -22.81
N LEU A 346 -2.39 3.55 -22.84
CA LEU A 346 -2.10 4.36 -21.67
C LEU A 346 -3.21 5.40 -21.48
N ALA A 347 -3.91 5.34 -20.34
CA ALA A 347 -5.08 6.17 -20.06
C ALA A 347 -4.80 7.15 -18.91
N ILE A 348 -4.72 8.44 -19.19
CA ILE A 348 -4.43 9.48 -18.20
C ILE A 348 -5.67 10.35 -17.94
N ASP A 349 -6.08 10.39 -16.69
CA ASP A 349 -7.05 11.33 -16.15
C ASP A 349 -6.37 12.25 -15.12
N SER A 350 -6.94 13.43 -14.88
CA SER A 350 -6.48 14.41 -13.90
C SER A 350 -7.65 14.93 -13.04
N ALA A 351 -8.62 14.05 -12.75
CA ALA A 351 -9.67 14.33 -11.79
C ALA A 351 -9.09 14.52 -10.38
N ILE A 352 -9.87 15.09 -9.47
CA ILE A 352 -9.43 15.35 -8.08
C ILE A 352 -8.84 14.09 -7.41
N ALA A 353 -9.36 12.91 -7.74
CA ALA A 353 -8.89 11.64 -7.18
C ALA A 353 -7.52 11.19 -7.75
N ASP A 354 -7.13 11.70 -8.94
CA ASP A 354 -5.87 11.36 -9.61
C ASP A 354 -4.75 12.38 -9.30
N GLY A 355 -5.12 13.55 -8.76
CA GLY A 355 -4.27 14.73 -8.72
C GLY A 355 -4.37 15.54 -10.02
N THR A 356 -4.41 16.86 -9.89
CA THR A 356 -4.61 17.78 -11.03
C THR A 356 -3.32 18.07 -11.78
N ASP A 357 -2.18 17.90 -11.10
CA ASP A 357 -0.85 18.08 -11.69
C ASP A 357 -0.40 16.78 -12.37
N VAL A 358 -0.17 16.86 -13.68
CA VAL A 358 0.33 15.73 -14.51
C VAL A 358 1.80 15.87 -14.87
N SER A 359 2.54 16.81 -14.26
CA SER A 359 3.98 17.00 -14.51
C SER A 359 4.80 15.73 -14.19
N TRP A 360 4.31 14.88 -13.31
CA TRP A 360 4.89 13.59 -12.97
C TRP A 360 5.06 12.64 -14.18
N LEU A 361 4.36 12.88 -15.29
CA LEU A 361 4.57 12.13 -16.53
C LEU A 361 6.02 12.21 -17.02
N TRP A 362 6.74 13.28 -16.69
CA TRP A 362 8.15 13.47 -17.05
C TRP A 362 9.12 12.65 -16.19
N ASP A 363 8.67 12.15 -15.05
CA ASP A 363 9.46 11.29 -14.16
C ASP A 363 9.39 9.79 -14.55
N VAL A 364 8.55 9.44 -15.55
CA VAL A 364 8.40 8.07 -16.04
C VAL A 364 9.30 7.82 -17.24
N GLU A 365 10.04 6.71 -17.21
CA GLU A 365 10.93 6.27 -18.30
C GLU A 365 10.13 5.52 -19.37
N TYR A 366 9.39 6.25 -20.22
CA TYR A 366 8.64 5.64 -21.34
C TYR A 366 9.52 5.08 -22.43
N GLU A 367 10.81 5.41 -22.46
CA GLU A 367 11.83 4.88 -23.38
C GLU A 367 11.87 3.33 -23.36
N GLN A 368 11.44 2.71 -22.26
CA GLN A 368 11.29 1.25 -22.16
C GLN A 368 10.17 0.66 -23.04
N LEU A 369 9.29 1.51 -23.60
CA LEU A 369 8.28 1.12 -24.60
C LEU A 369 8.79 1.22 -26.04
N ALA A 370 10.07 1.52 -26.25
CA ALA A 370 10.64 1.60 -27.59
C ALA A 370 10.36 0.32 -28.40
N GLY A 371 9.91 0.50 -29.64
CA GLY A 371 9.53 -0.60 -30.52
C GLY A 371 8.09 -1.12 -30.35
N ARG A 372 7.30 -0.54 -29.45
CA ARG A 372 5.85 -0.78 -29.31
C ARG A 372 5.07 0.44 -29.74
N HIS A 373 3.85 0.22 -30.24
CA HIS A 373 2.88 1.29 -30.47
C HIS A 373 2.10 1.62 -29.22
N VAL A 374 1.99 2.89 -28.87
CA VAL A 374 1.23 3.36 -27.69
C VAL A 374 -0.03 4.10 -28.11
N VAL A 375 -1.19 3.67 -27.63
CA VAL A 375 -2.44 4.37 -27.77
C VAL A 375 -2.65 5.27 -26.54
N CYS A 376 -2.55 6.58 -26.71
CA CYS A 376 -2.79 7.57 -25.67
C CYS A 376 -4.28 7.89 -25.59
N THR A 377 -4.88 7.74 -24.40
CA THR A 377 -6.31 8.00 -24.22
C THR A 377 -6.63 8.74 -22.92
N GLY A 378 -7.84 9.25 -22.82
CA GLY A 378 -8.32 10.03 -21.68
C GLY A 378 -8.10 11.55 -21.81
N PRO A 379 -8.55 12.35 -20.82
CA PRO A 379 -8.51 13.80 -20.86
C PRO A 379 -7.10 14.40 -21.01
N ARG A 380 -6.05 13.69 -20.61
CA ARG A 380 -4.64 14.13 -20.67
C ARG A 380 -3.82 13.36 -21.71
N ALA A 381 -4.48 12.76 -22.71
CA ALA A 381 -3.82 12.02 -23.79
C ALA A 381 -2.80 12.86 -24.55
N GLN A 382 -3.05 14.16 -24.74
CA GLN A 382 -2.12 15.06 -25.44
C GLN A 382 -0.84 15.32 -24.64
N ASP A 383 -0.94 15.51 -23.31
CA ASP A 383 0.24 15.68 -22.44
C ASP A 383 1.13 14.42 -22.48
N LEU A 384 0.51 13.24 -22.44
CA LEU A 384 1.20 11.96 -22.57
C LEU A 384 1.87 11.84 -23.94
N ALA A 385 1.17 12.16 -25.03
CA ALA A 385 1.70 12.08 -26.39
C ALA A 385 2.94 12.99 -26.58
N VAL A 386 2.94 14.19 -26.00
CA VAL A 386 4.12 15.06 -25.98
C VAL A 386 5.29 14.35 -25.29
N ARG A 387 5.07 13.77 -24.10
CA ARG A 387 6.14 13.06 -23.37
C ARG A 387 6.67 11.84 -24.16
N LEU A 388 5.79 11.07 -24.82
CA LEU A 388 6.17 9.94 -25.66
C LEU A 388 6.96 10.37 -26.90
N SER A 389 6.62 11.52 -27.47
CA SER A 389 7.41 12.11 -28.57
C SER A 389 8.87 12.36 -28.16
N TYR A 390 9.08 12.90 -26.94
CA TYR A 390 10.42 13.10 -26.39
C TYR A 390 11.14 11.79 -26.05
N ALA A 391 10.39 10.73 -25.72
CA ALA A 391 10.93 9.39 -25.50
C ALA A 391 11.23 8.64 -26.80
N GLY A 392 10.87 9.18 -27.98
CA GLY A 392 11.02 8.48 -29.25
C GLY A 392 10.12 7.25 -29.40
N VAL A 393 8.99 7.21 -28.69
CA VAL A 393 8.04 6.10 -28.71
C VAL A 393 6.93 6.37 -29.73
N GLU A 394 6.66 5.40 -30.61
CA GLU A 394 5.58 5.50 -31.59
C GLU A 394 4.22 5.52 -30.88
N HIS A 395 3.36 6.48 -31.23
CA HIS A 395 2.08 6.62 -30.54
C HIS A 395 0.99 7.22 -31.43
N SER A 396 -0.25 6.99 -31.00
CA SER A 396 -1.46 7.62 -31.54
C SER A 396 -2.32 8.17 -30.42
N ILE A 397 -3.17 9.15 -30.74
CA ILE A 397 -4.07 9.76 -29.76
C ILE A 397 -5.50 9.35 -30.11
N VAL A 398 -6.17 8.68 -29.18
CA VAL A 398 -7.59 8.36 -29.20
C VAL A 398 -8.22 8.90 -27.92
N PRO A 399 -8.75 10.15 -27.91
CA PRO A 399 -9.15 10.84 -26.67
C PRO A 399 -10.26 10.11 -25.91
N SER A 400 -11.15 9.41 -26.60
CA SER A 400 -12.24 8.67 -26.00
C SER A 400 -11.80 7.30 -25.52
N LEU A 401 -11.91 7.05 -24.20
CA LEU A 401 -11.69 5.72 -23.62
C LEU A 401 -12.53 4.64 -24.30
N THR A 402 -13.79 4.98 -24.62
CA THR A 402 -14.71 4.06 -25.30
C THR A 402 -14.20 3.68 -26.69
N GLU A 403 -13.78 4.67 -27.49
CA GLU A 403 -13.24 4.43 -28.83
C GLU A 403 -11.93 3.62 -28.76
N ALA A 404 -11.04 3.97 -27.82
CA ALA A 404 -9.79 3.25 -27.63
C ALA A 404 -10.04 1.77 -27.30
N MET A 405 -11.03 1.45 -26.48
CA MET A 405 -11.33 0.08 -26.07
C MET A 405 -12.17 -0.72 -27.08
N HIS A 406 -12.90 -0.04 -27.98
CA HIS A 406 -13.65 -0.69 -29.07
C HIS A 406 -12.86 -0.75 -30.39
N ALA A 407 -11.61 -0.25 -30.41
CA ALA A 407 -10.70 -0.49 -31.51
C ALA A 407 -10.45 -2.00 -31.66
N HIS A 408 -10.22 -2.45 -32.89
CA HIS A 408 -9.89 -3.85 -33.12
C HIS A 408 -8.45 -4.12 -32.69
N TYR A 409 -8.26 -5.09 -31.80
CA TYR A 409 -6.97 -5.62 -31.38
C TYR A 409 -6.91 -7.12 -31.65
N ASP A 410 -5.87 -7.57 -32.35
CA ASP A 410 -5.72 -8.99 -32.71
C ASP A 410 -5.49 -9.90 -31.51
N HIS A 411 -5.04 -9.33 -30.37
CA HIS A 411 -4.69 -10.02 -29.13
C HIS A 411 -5.18 -9.22 -27.92
N PRO A 412 -5.24 -9.86 -26.73
CA PRO A 412 -5.54 -9.13 -25.50
C PRO A 412 -4.58 -7.96 -25.28
N VAL A 413 -5.11 -6.78 -24.99
CA VAL A 413 -4.35 -5.54 -24.87
C VAL A 413 -4.09 -5.19 -23.39
N ASP A 414 -2.90 -4.69 -23.09
CA ASP A 414 -2.56 -4.14 -21.78
C ASP A 414 -2.97 -2.68 -21.71
N VAL A 415 -3.69 -2.33 -20.66
CA VAL A 415 -4.16 -0.97 -20.41
C VAL A 415 -3.65 -0.52 -19.05
N LEU A 416 -2.78 0.48 -19.03
CA LEU A 416 -2.33 1.14 -17.80
C LEU A 416 -3.06 2.46 -17.64
N ALA A 417 -3.69 2.66 -16.51
CA ALA A 417 -4.56 3.80 -16.28
C ALA A 417 -4.36 4.45 -14.91
N THR A 418 -4.58 5.75 -14.85
CA THR A 418 -4.77 6.47 -13.57
C THR A 418 -6.10 6.08 -12.93
N TYR A 419 -6.32 6.45 -11.69
CA TYR A 419 -7.43 5.91 -10.87
C TYR A 419 -8.82 6.14 -11.48
N THR A 420 -9.13 7.36 -11.90
CA THR A 420 -10.45 7.68 -12.48
C THR A 420 -10.67 6.98 -13.82
N ALA A 421 -9.66 7.00 -14.70
CA ALA A 421 -9.71 6.27 -15.96
C ALA A 421 -9.85 4.76 -15.73
N PHE A 422 -9.12 4.20 -14.77
CA PHE A 422 -9.20 2.79 -14.41
C PHE A 422 -10.61 2.40 -13.93
N LEU A 423 -11.23 3.19 -13.03
CA LEU A 423 -12.59 2.95 -12.58
C LEU A 423 -13.62 2.96 -13.72
N HIS A 424 -13.42 3.87 -14.67
CA HIS A 424 -14.28 3.96 -15.85
C HIS A 424 -14.13 2.71 -16.72
N LEU A 425 -12.89 2.30 -17.00
CA LEU A 425 -12.59 1.07 -17.74
C LEU A 425 -13.18 -0.18 -17.08
N CYS A 426 -13.06 -0.30 -15.76
CA CYS A 426 -13.64 -1.43 -15.04
C CYS A 426 -15.17 -1.50 -15.18
N ARG A 427 -15.86 -0.36 -15.07
CA ARG A 427 -17.31 -0.30 -15.27
C ARG A 427 -17.72 -0.69 -16.71
N MET A 428 -16.98 -0.19 -17.70
CA MET A 428 -17.22 -0.50 -19.12
C MET A 428 -16.93 -1.96 -19.43
N GLY A 429 -15.85 -2.52 -18.88
CA GLY A 429 -15.40 -3.89 -19.13
C GLY A 429 -16.06 -4.96 -18.27
N GLY A 430 -17.12 -4.61 -17.48
CA GLY A 430 -17.86 -5.55 -16.67
C GLY A 430 -17.10 -6.12 -15.48
N VAL A 431 -16.06 -5.44 -15.02
CA VAL A 431 -15.29 -5.85 -13.84
C VAL A 431 -16.07 -5.52 -12.57
N THR A 432 -16.43 -6.56 -11.80
CA THR A 432 -17.06 -6.42 -10.48
C THR A 432 -16.00 -6.34 -9.37
N TRP A 433 -16.26 -5.48 -8.42
CA TRP A 433 -15.37 -5.21 -7.25
C TRP A 433 -15.84 -5.99 -6.04
#